data_fb79a9b7546681ca1877075f5d803369
#
_entry.id   fb79a9b7546681ca1877075f5d803369
#
_cell.length_a   1.000
_cell.length_b   1.000
_cell.length_c   1.000
_cell.angle_alpha   90.00
_cell.angle_beta   90.00
_cell.angle_gamma   90.00
#
_symmetry.space_group_name_H-M   'P 1'
#
loop_
_entity.id
_entity.type
_entity.pdbx_description
1 polymer ?
#
loop_
_entity_poly.entity_id
_entity_poly.type
_entity_poly.pdbx_seq_one_letter_code
_entity_poly.pdbx_strand_id
1 'polypeptide(L)'
;MLFRSGSVNPSYQLGTGSWDYLITADYVIKRKRFGLNTMVNYILKTENQKNYRFGNQTNYAATFFYFHESSKFTLVPQLGIAGEIYESNSQHGQTVRNTAGNLLLSKIGFEVGKNKFSLGANAMIPITQNLNAGNVEARYRWSINLNYAL
;
A
#
# COMPACT_ATOMS: atom_id res chain seq x y z
N MET A 1 40.93 -12.79 11.25
CA MET A 1 39.51 -13.12 11.05
C MET A 1 38.97 -12.19 9.98
N LEU A 2 38.93 -12.65 8.72
CA LEU A 2 38.51 -11.84 7.57
C LEU A 2 36.98 -11.82 7.54
N PHE A 3 36.36 -10.69 7.87
CA PHE A 3 34.95 -10.46 7.58
C PHE A 3 34.78 -10.43 6.07
N ARG A 4 34.32 -11.52 5.49
CA ARG A 4 33.80 -11.56 4.13
C ARG A 4 32.60 -10.60 4.11
N SER A 5 32.73 -9.48 3.44
CA SER A 5 31.60 -8.62 3.09
C SER A 5 30.74 -9.37 2.07
N GLY A 6 29.92 -10.29 2.58
CA GLY A 6 28.91 -10.94 1.75
C GLY A 6 27.94 -9.87 1.30
N SER A 7 27.77 -9.69 0.00
CA SER A 7 26.71 -8.84 -0.54
C SER A 7 25.37 -9.41 -0.11
N VAL A 8 24.72 -8.75 0.85
CA VAL A 8 23.35 -9.11 1.24
C VAL A 8 22.46 -8.93 0.03
N ASN A 9 21.61 -9.92 -0.24
CA ASN A 9 20.62 -9.83 -1.31
C ASN A 9 19.81 -8.53 -1.12
N PRO A 10 19.70 -7.68 -2.16
CA PRO A 10 19.00 -6.40 -2.09
C PRO A 10 17.59 -6.49 -1.49
N SER A 11 16.89 -7.61 -1.68
CA SER A 11 15.55 -7.85 -1.15
C SER A 11 15.47 -7.95 0.38
N TYR A 12 16.59 -8.11 1.07
CA TYR A 12 16.67 -8.22 2.53
C TYR A 12 17.38 -7.03 3.19
N GLN A 13 17.62 -5.96 2.43
CA GLN A 13 18.23 -4.75 2.98
C GLN A 13 17.16 -3.84 3.62
N LEU A 14 17.53 -3.14 4.69
CA LEU A 14 16.73 -2.07 5.26
C LEU A 14 16.81 -0.84 4.35
N GLY A 15 15.76 -0.60 3.55
CA GLY A 15 15.69 0.49 2.59
C GLY A 15 16.30 0.15 1.23
N THR A 16 16.00 0.99 0.24
CA THR A 16 16.43 0.81 -1.16
C THR A 16 17.86 1.25 -1.41
N GLY A 17 18.39 2.14 -0.53
CA GLY A 17 19.69 2.79 -0.72
C GLY A 17 19.70 3.79 -1.90
N SER A 18 18.52 4.20 -2.37
CA SER A 18 18.30 5.12 -3.48
C SER A 18 17.31 6.23 -3.08
N TRP A 19 17.20 7.25 -3.92
CA TRP A 19 16.16 8.26 -3.82
C TRP A 19 14.92 7.76 -4.54
N ASP A 20 13.79 7.73 -3.84
CA ASP A 20 12.52 7.33 -4.41
C ASP A 20 11.57 8.53 -4.45
N TYR A 21 10.87 8.72 -5.57
CA TYR A 21 9.88 9.79 -5.73
C TYR A 21 8.48 9.21 -5.66
N LEU A 22 7.67 9.75 -4.75
CA LEU A 22 6.27 9.36 -4.57
C LEU A 22 5.36 10.45 -5.14
N ILE A 23 4.49 10.07 -6.07
CA ILE A 23 3.41 10.90 -6.59
C ILE A 23 2.09 10.26 -6.15
N THR A 24 1.24 11.03 -5.50
CA THR A 24 -0.08 10.56 -5.03
C THR A 24 -1.18 11.46 -5.58
N ALA A 25 -2.24 10.84 -6.06
CA ALA A 25 -3.51 11.48 -6.35
C ALA A 25 -4.59 10.81 -5.50
N ASP A 26 -5.36 11.61 -4.79
CA ASP A 26 -6.48 11.17 -3.97
C ASP A 26 -7.72 11.97 -4.37
N TYR A 27 -8.84 11.29 -4.55
CA TYR A 27 -10.09 11.91 -4.92
C TYR A 27 -11.24 11.32 -4.11
N VAL A 28 -12.00 12.21 -3.46
CA VAL A 28 -13.17 11.83 -2.66
C VAL A 28 -14.41 12.49 -3.24
N ILE A 29 -15.42 11.70 -3.51
CA ILE A 29 -16.76 12.18 -3.83
C ILE A 29 -17.74 11.71 -2.76
N LYS A 30 -18.52 12.64 -2.23
CA LYS A 30 -19.56 12.34 -1.24
C LYS A 30 -20.91 12.89 -1.72
N ARG A 31 -21.92 12.04 -1.69
CA ARG A 31 -23.30 12.43 -1.97
C ARG A 31 -24.21 11.95 -0.85
N LYS A 32 -24.77 12.89 -0.11
CA LYS A 32 -25.57 12.60 1.11
C LYS A 32 -24.74 11.77 2.11
N ARG A 33 -25.16 10.53 2.35
CA ARG A 33 -24.52 9.61 3.29
C ARG A 33 -23.55 8.63 2.65
N PHE A 34 -23.47 8.60 1.33
CA PHE A 34 -22.59 7.70 0.59
C PHE A 34 -21.39 8.46 0.04
N GLY A 35 -20.27 7.80 -0.01
CA GLY A 35 -19.09 8.33 -0.66
C GLY A 35 -18.19 7.26 -1.24
N LEU A 36 -17.33 7.70 -2.14
CA LEU A 36 -16.29 6.92 -2.77
C LEU A 36 -14.98 7.69 -2.62
N ASN A 37 -13.98 7.03 -2.09
CA ASN A 37 -12.59 7.50 -2.12
C ASN A 37 -11.83 6.67 -3.12
N THR A 38 -11.08 7.32 -4.00
CA THR A 38 -10.16 6.66 -4.93
C THR A 38 -8.77 7.25 -4.76
N MET A 39 -7.76 6.40 -4.72
CA MET A 39 -6.37 6.78 -4.56
C MET A 39 -5.51 6.06 -5.58
N VAL A 40 -4.56 6.77 -6.14
CA VAL A 40 -3.48 6.19 -6.95
C VAL A 40 -2.18 6.80 -6.47
N ASN A 41 -1.20 5.95 -6.17
CA ASN A 41 0.18 6.38 -5.98
C ASN A 41 1.14 5.66 -6.92
N TYR A 42 2.10 6.43 -7.41
CA TYR A 42 3.19 5.93 -8.22
C TYR A 42 4.51 6.23 -7.51
N ILE A 43 5.33 5.19 -7.35
CA ILE A 43 6.65 5.28 -6.74
C ILE A 43 7.68 5.05 -7.82
N LEU A 44 8.34 6.13 -8.22
CA LEU A 44 9.49 6.07 -9.13
C LEU A 44 10.74 5.72 -8.33
N LYS A 45 11.33 4.58 -8.64
CA LYS A 45 12.55 4.09 -7.99
C LYS A 45 13.78 4.50 -8.79
N THR A 46 14.82 4.98 -8.11
CA THR A 46 16.11 5.26 -8.75
C THR A 46 17.13 4.16 -8.46
N GLU A 47 18.26 4.22 -9.15
CA GLU A 47 19.35 3.28 -8.97
C GLU A 47 20.16 3.62 -7.72
N ASN A 48 20.56 2.60 -6.97
CA ASN A 48 21.41 2.76 -5.80
C ASN A 48 22.90 2.68 -6.17
N GLN A 49 23.78 2.90 -5.18
CA GLN A 49 25.25 2.88 -5.37
C GLN A 49 25.83 1.52 -5.85
N LYS A 50 25.03 0.46 -5.81
CA LYS A 50 25.40 -0.89 -6.30
C LYS A 50 24.87 -1.17 -7.70
N ASN A 51 24.46 -0.15 -8.45
CA ASN A 51 23.79 -0.25 -9.75
C ASN A 51 22.58 -1.19 -9.73
N TYR A 52 21.85 -1.17 -8.61
CA TYR A 52 20.60 -1.91 -8.47
C TYR A 52 19.43 -0.93 -8.35
N ARG A 53 18.41 -1.12 -9.18
CA ARG A 53 17.16 -0.37 -9.16
C ARG A 53 16.00 -1.31 -8.88
N PHE A 54 15.26 -1.03 -7.81
CA PHE A 54 13.98 -1.68 -7.58
C PHE A 54 12.97 -1.26 -8.67
N GLY A 55 12.07 -2.15 -9.05
CA GLY A 55 11.00 -1.83 -9.99
C GLY A 55 10.10 -0.72 -9.46
N ASN A 56 9.61 0.12 -10.36
CA ASN A 56 8.61 1.11 -9.98
C ASN A 56 7.36 0.41 -9.44
N GLN A 57 6.62 1.11 -8.60
CA GLN A 57 5.44 0.55 -7.96
C GLN A 57 4.25 1.48 -8.18
N THR A 58 3.14 0.88 -8.62
CA THR A 58 1.85 1.56 -8.69
C THR A 58 0.92 0.95 -7.65
N ASN A 59 0.36 1.78 -6.77
CA ASN A 59 -0.67 1.36 -5.83
C ASN A 59 -1.96 2.10 -6.17
N TYR A 60 -3.08 1.41 -6.11
CA TYR A 60 -4.39 2.00 -6.32
C TYR A 60 -5.39 1.46 -5.32
N ALA A 61 -6.39 2.24 -4.99
CA ALA A 61 -7.48 1.82 -4.12
C ALA A 61 -8.78 2.52 -4.51
N ALA A 62 -9.89 1.83 -4.31
CA ALA A 62 -11.22 2.39 -4.37
C ALA A 62 -11.99 1.91 -3.14
N THR A 63 -12.49 2.84 -2.34
CA THR A 63 -13.18 2.55 -1.08
C THR A 63 -14.53 3.25 -1.08
N PHE A 64 -15.59 2.49 -1.06
CA PHE A 64 -16.95 2.94 -0.83
C PHE A 64 -17.19 3.04 0.67
N PHE A 65 -17.85 4.10 1.12
CA PHE A 65 -18.19 4.30 2.52
C PHE A 65 -19.61 4.85 2.70
N TYR A 66 -20.19 4.50 3.84
CA TYR A 66 -21.49 5.01 4.26
C TYR A 66 -21.35 5.79 5.55
N PHE A 67 -21.85 7.02 5.58
CA PHE A 67 -21.75 7.92 6.70
C PHE A 67 -23.03 7.90 7.53
N HIS A 68 -22.97 7.29 8.72
CA HIS A 68 -24.08 7.25 9.66
C HIS A 68 -23.80 8.17 10.84
N GLU A 69 -24.57 9.24 10.94
CA GLU A 69 -24.52 10.16 12.07
C GLU A 69 -25.64 9.85 13.05
N SER A 70 -25.28 9.70 14.32
CA SER A 70 -26.16 9.64 15.46
C SER A 70 -25.87 10.85 16.37
N SER A 71 -26.78 11.19 17.27
CA SER A 71 -26.57 12.27 18.26
C SER A 71 -25.35 12.06 19.18
N LYS A 72 -24.87 10.81 19.29
CA LYS A 72 -23.78 10.46 20.22
C LYS A 72 -22.47 10.06 19.54
N PHE A 73 -22.51 9.64 18.29
CA PHE A 73 -21.34 9.15 17.55
C PHE A 73 -21.59 9.17 16.04
N THR A 74 -20.51 9.12 15.29
CA THR A 74 -20.52 8.89 13.84
C THR A 74 -19.94 7.51 13.56
N LEU A 75 -20.58 6.73 12.69
CA LEU A 75 -20.11 5.43 12.24
C LEU A 75 -19.96 5.43 10.72
N VAL A 76 -18.80 5.03 10.23
CA VAL A 76 -18.48 5.00 8.80
C VAL A 76 -17.98 3.60 8.41
N PRO A 77 -18.88 2.65 8.11
CA PRO A 77 -18.49 1.37 7.50
C PRO A 77 -17.92 1.61 6.09
N GLN A 78 -16.95 0.80 5.72
CA GLN A 78 -16.18 0.93 4.48
C GLN A 78 -16.01 -0.44 3.83
N LEU A 79 -16.12 -0.46 2.49
CA LEU A 79 -15.85 -1.62 1.66
C LEU A 79 -15.11 -1.17 0.40
N GLY A 80 -14.13 -1.94 -0.05
CA GLY A 80 -13.36 -1.54 -1.22
C GLY A 80 -12.40 -2.59 -1.74
N ILE A 81 -11.58 -2.14 -2.66
CA ILE A 81 -10.45 -2.90 -3.21
C ILE A 81 -9.19 -2.05 -3.13
N ALA A 82 -8.06 -2.72 -3.06
CA ALA A 82 -6.74 -2.10 -3.20
C ALA A 82 -5.86 -3.00 -4.06
N GLY A 83 -5.01 -2.41 -4.87
CA GLY A 83 -4.10 -3.16 -5.72
C GLY A 83 -2.70 -2.58 -5.72
N GLU A 84 -1.74 -3.44 -5.97
CA GLU A 84 -0.32 -3.11 -6.05
C GLU A 84 0.25 -3.77 -7.32
N ILE A 85 1.00 -3.01 -8.10
CA ILE A 85 1.69 -3.47 -9.29
C ILE A 85 3.16 -3.12 -9.13
N TYR A 86 4.02 -4.10 -9.25
CA TYR A 86 5.47 -3.99 -9.16
C TYR A 86 6.10 -4.29 -10.51
N GLU A 87 6.88 -3.36 -11.03
CA GLU A 87 7.71 -3.59 -12.20
C GLU A 87 8.92 -4.48 -11.85
N SER A 88 9.58 -5.01 -12.86
CA SER A 88 10.81 -5.77 -12.66
C SER A 88 11.93 -4.90 -12.12
N ASN A 89 12.73 -5.44 -11.21
CA ASN A 89 13.97 -4.83 -10.77
C ASN A 89 15.01 -4.85 -11.91
N SER A 90 16.01 -4.01 -11.83
CA SER A 90 17.16 -4.05 -12.74
C SER A 90 18.47 -3.99 -11.97
N GLN A 91 19.50 -4.63 -12.51
CA GLN A 91 20.87 -4.59 -12.00
C GLN A 91 21.84 -4.36 -13.15
N HIS A 92 22.69 -3.33 -13.04
CA HIS A 92 23.58 -2.90 -14.12
C HIS A 92 22.85 -2.69 -15.47
N GLY A 93 21.62 -2.12 -15.42
CA GLY A 93 20.79 -1.90 -16.61
C GLY A 93 20.10 -3.15 -17.17
N GLN A 94 20.33 -4.34 -16.60
CA GLN A 94 19.70 -5.60 -17.03
C GLN A 94 18.51 -5.95 -16.14
N THR A 95 17.41 -6.39 -16.73
CA THR A 95 16.20 -6.80 -15.99
C THR A 95 16.47 -8.06 -15.19
N VAL A 96 16.15 -8.00 -13.88
CA VAL A 96 16.20 -9.15 -12.98
C VAL A 96 14.89 -9.94 -13.14
N ARG A 97 14.99 -11.18 -13.57
CA ARG A 97 13.82 -12.06 -13.79
C ARG A 97 13.07 -12.34 -12.48
N ASN A 98 11.77 -12.56 -12.58
CA ASN A 98 10.89 -12.98 -11.47
C ASN A 98 10.85 -11.98 -10.30
N THR A 99 10.99 -10.69 -10.56
CA THR A 99 10.92 -9.64 -9.55
C THR A 99 9.71 -8.72 -9.71
N ALA A 100 9.00 -8.81 -10.82
CA ALA A 100 7.73 -8.15 -11.03
C ALA A 100 6.59 -8.89 -10.33
N GLY A 101 5.46 -8.21 -10.17
CA GLY A 101 4.27 -8.85 -9.64
C GLY A 101 3.08 -7.92 -9.51
N ASN A 102 1.96 -8.51 -9.16
CA ASN A 102 0.74 -7.79 -8.84
C ASN A 102 0.01 -8.43 -7.67
N LEU A 103 -0.79 -7.63 -7.00
CA LEU A 103 -1.60 -8.02 -5.85
C LEU A 103 -2.90 -7.24 -5.90
N LEU A 104 -4.03 -7.93 -5.78
CA LEU A 104 -5.34 -7.35 -5.59
C LEU A 104 -5.93 -7.82 -4.26
N LEU A 105 -6.38 -6.88 -3.45
CA LEU A 105 -6.92 -7.09 -2.12
C LEU A 105 -8.37 -6.60 -2.05
N SER A 106 -9.23 -7.34 -1.36
CA SER A 106 -10.47 -6.80 -0.83
C SER A 106 -10.17 -6.02 0.45
N LYS A 107 -10.94 -4.96 0.68
CA LYS A 107 -10.82 -4.11 1.87
C LYS A 107 -12.16 -4.00 2.55
N ILE A 108 -12.19 -4.26 3.87
CA ILE A 108 -13.33 -3.99 4.73
C ILE A 108 -12.86 -3.20 5.95
N GLY A 109 -13.65 -2.26 6.40
CA GLY A 109 -13.30 -1.46 7.56
C GLY A 109 -14.46 -0.67 8.11
N PHE A 110 -14.18 0.02 9.19
CA PHE A 110 -15.09 0.99 9.79
C PHE A 110 -14.30 2.08 10.51
N GLU A 111 -14.93 3.22 10.69
CA GLU A 111 -14.46 4.29 11.55
C GLU A 111 -15.59 4.71 12.48
N VAL A 112 -15.28 4.91 13.76
CA VAL A 112 -16.20 5.43 14.78
C VAL A 112 -15.63 6.74 15.30
N GLY A 113 -16.39 7.82 15.16
CA GLY A 113 -16.04 9.14 15.65
C GLY A 113 -16.93 9.57 16.80
N LYS A 114 -16.36 10.19 17.83
CA LYS A 114 -17.08 10.84 18.92
C LYS A 114 -16.33 12.08 19.39
N ASN A 115 -17.00 13.22 19.34
CA ASN A 115 -16.38 14.53 19.67
C ASN A 115 -15.13 14.77 18.82
N LYS A 116 -13.96 14.88 19.46
CA LYS A 116 -12.66 15.10 18.83
C LYS A 116 -11.89 13.82 18.52
N PHE A 117 -12.38 12.66 18.89
CA PHE A 117 -11.71 11.37 18.67
C PHE A 117 -12.38 10.58 17.55
N SER A 118 -11.57 9.93 16.72
CA SER A 118 -12.03 8.85 15.85
C SER A 118 -11.10 7.64 15.94
N LEU A 119 -11.71 6.46 15.92
CA LEU A 119 -11.05 5.16 15.89
C LEU A 119 -11.48 4.44 14.63
N GLY A 120 -10.51 4.08 13.80
CA GLY A 120 -10.73 3.29 12.60
C GLY A 120 -10.03 1.94 12.68
N ALA A 121 -10.65 0.93 12.09
CA ALA A 121 -10.04 -0.36 11.87
C ALA A 121 -10.35 -0.83 10.45
N ASN A 122 -9.36 -1.45 9.79
CA ASN A 122 -9.58 -2.08 8.50
C ASN A 122 -8.78 -3.38 8.36
N ALA A 123 -9.31 -4.28 7.53
CA ALA A 123 -8.66 -5.52 7.13
C ALA A 123 -8.66 -5.62 5.61
N MET A 124 -7.60 -6.21 5.07
CA MET A 124 -7.45 -6.48 3.63
C MET A 124 -7.08 -7.95 3.45
N ILE A 125 -7.74 -8.59 2.49
CA ILE A 125 -7.57 -10.01 2.18
C ILE A 125 -7.24 -10.13 0.69
N PRO A 126 -6.18 -10.87 0.29
CA PRO A 126 -5.87 -11.10 -1.10
C PRO A 126 -7.01 -11.77 -1.87
N ILE A 127 -7.38 -11.19 -3.02
CA ILE A 127 -8.30 -11.78 -4.00
C ILE A 127 -7.50 -12.56 -5.03
N THR A 128 -6.48 -11.89 -5.58
CA THR A 128 -5.53 -12.49 -6.51
C THR A 128 -4.14 -11.95 -6.23
N GLN A 129 -3.13 -12.77 -6.50
CA GLN A 129 -1.74 -12.38 -6.35
C GLN A 129 -0.84 -13.17 -7.26
N ASN A 130 0.18 -12.49 -7.79
CA ASN A 130 1.29 -13.09 -8.50
C ASN A 130 2.54 -12.24 -8.21
N LEU A 131 3.17 -12.52 -7.09
CA LEU A 131 4.35 -11.78 -6.63
C LEU A 131 5.60 -12.63 -6.87
N ASN A 132 6.63 -12.04 -7.49
CA ASN A 132 7.89 -12.73 -7.79
C ASN A 132 7.68 -14.07 -8.49
N ALA A 133 6.83 -14.11 -9.52
CA ALA A 133 6.43 -15.33 -10.25
C ALA A 133 5.84 -16.43 -9.33
N GLY A 134 5.10 -16.04 -8.28
CA GLY A 134 4.46 -16.96 -7.35
C GLY A 134 5.33 -17.41 -6.17
N ASN A 135 6.57 -16.90 -6.06
CA ASN A 135 7.48 -17.27 -4.95
C ASN A 135 7.19 -16.52 -3.64
N VAL A 136 6.35 -15.49 -3.67
CA VAL A 136 5.97 -14.69 -2.51
C VAL A 136 4.45 -14.65 -2.42
N GLU A 137 3.93 -14.90 -1.22
CA GLU A 137 2.51 -14.82 -0.93
C GLU A 137 2.24 -13.71 0.09
N ALA A 138 1.35 -12.79 -0.25
CA ALA A 138 0.76 -11.87 0.70
C ALA A 138 -0.41 -12.58 1.41
N ARG A 139 -0.47 -12.40 2.72
CA ARG A 139 -1.61 -12.89 3.53
C ARG A 139 -2.56 -11.73 3.83
N TYR A 140 -3.24 -11.76 4.95
CA TYR A 140 -4.10 -10.66 5.39
C TYR A 140 -3.26 -9.49 5.92
N ARG A 141 -3.78 -8.27 5.76
CA ARG A 141 -3.25 -7.04 6.38
C ARG A 141 -4.37 -6.42 7.22
N TRP A 142 -4.01 -5.84 8.33
CA TRP A 142 -4.95 -5.08 9.15
C TRP A 142 -4.28 -3.82 9.69
N SER A 143 -5.08 -2.82 9.98
CA SER A 143 -4.61 -1.61 10.63
C SER A 143 -5.66 -1.04 11.58
N ILE A 144 -5.18 -0.35 12.61
CA ILE A 144 -5.97 0.43 13.54
C ILE A 144 -5.43 1.86 13.53
N ASN A 145 -6.31 2.83 13.43
CA ASN A 145 -5.95 4.26 13.42
C ASN A 145 -6.71 4.95 14.54
N LEU A 146 -6.01 5.81 15.26
CA LEU A 146 -6.60 6.73 16.23
C LEU A 146 -6.30 8.16 15.80
N ASN A 147 -7.34 8.98 15.64
CA ASN A 147 -7.20 10.38 15.28
C ASN A 147 -7.78 11.26 16.38
N TYR A 148 -7.16 12.41 16.60
CA TYR A 148 -7.62 13.45 17.50
C TYR A 148 -7.64 14.78 16.75
N ALA A 149 -8.81 15.42 16.71
CA ALA A 149 -8.96 16.77 16.15
C ALA A 149 -8.70 17.82 17.24
N LEU A 150 -7.79 18.74 16.99
CA LEU A 150 -7.42 19.85 17.89
C LEU A 150 -8.50 20.93 17.95
#